data_f87d436c7b5d1f2289073a12d5b78725
#
_entry.id   f87d436c7b5d1f2289073a12d5b78725
#
_cell.length_a   1.000
_cell.length_b   1.000
_cell.length_c   1.000
_cell.angle_alpha   90.00
_cell.angle_beta   90.00
_cell.angle_gamma   90.00
#
_symmetry.space_group_name_H-M   'P 1'
#
loop_
_entity.id
_entity.type
_entity.pdbx_description
1 polymer ?
#
loop_
_entity_poly.entity_id
_entity_poly.type
_entity_poly.pdbx_seq_one_letter_code
_entity_poly.pdbx_strand_id
1 'polypeptide(L)'
;MKIQFLGAAGEVTGSRHSVEVMLPGGSRRFMVDCGMFQGGREASNKNLELFPFSPKDLSFVVLTHAHIDHSGLLPRLCAQGFSGPIYCTSATFELLKILLPDSAYLQRADVERAERKQKAGKWRGEMPVALYSREEVDLALSQF
;
A
#
# COMPACT_ATOMS: atom_id res chain seq x y z
N MET A 1 -7.61 -4.54 -23.80
CA MET A 1 -7.38 -3.92 -22.48
C MET A 1 -8.29 -4.61 -21.46
N LYS A 2 -7.74 -4.95 -20.30
CA LYS A 2 -8.48 -5.52 -19.15
C LYS A 2 -8.25 -4.64 -17.94
N ILE A 3 -9.31 -4.29 -17.22
CA ILE A 3 -9.23 -3.54 -15.96
C ILE A 3 -9.77 -4.45 -14.85
N GLN A 4 -9.03 -4.53 -13.75
CA GLN A 4 -9.42 -5.28 -12.56
C GLN A 4 -9.43 -4.34 -11.36
N PHE A 5 -10.59 -4.23 -10.72
CA PHE A 5 -10.77 -3.46 -9.49
C PHE A 5 -10.36 -4.36 -8.31
N LEU A 6 -9.34 -3.94 -7.58
CA LEU A 6 -8.77 -4.69 -6.45
C LEU A 6 -9.13 -4.06 -5.10
N GLY A 7 -9.82 -2.93 -5.12
CA GLY A 7 -10.34 -2.19 -3.99
C GLY A 7 -11.13 -0.99 -4.46
N ALA A 8 -11.76 -0.27 -3.55
CA ALA A 8 -12.69 0.83 -3.81
C ALA A 8 -13.82 0.45 -4.80
N ALA A 9 -14.27 -0.81 -4.74
CA ALA A 9 -15.35 -1.35 -5.55
C ALA A 9 -16.46 -1.83 -4.62
N GLY A 10 -17.53 -1.06 -4.48
CA GLY A 10 -18.56 -1.26 -3.46
C GLY A 10 -18.16 -0.81 -2.05
N GLU A 11 -17.01 -0.17 -1.90
CA GLU A 11 -16.46 0.40 -0.67
C GLU A 11 -15.70 1.69 -0.99
N VAL A 12 -15.44 2.53 0.03
CA VAL A 12 -14.94 3.90 -0.18
C VAL A 12 -13.41 3.97 -0.26
N THR A 13 -12.67 3.09 0.43
CA THR A 13 -11.22 3.17 0.58
C THR A 13 -10.49 2.00 -0.07
N GLY A 14 -9.17 2.07 -0.12
CA GLY A 14 -8.32 1.02 -0.69
C GLY A 14 -8.26 1.05 -2.21
N SER A 15 -8.22 2.25 -2.81
CA SER A 15 -8.16 2.41 -4.27
C SER A 15 -6.98 1.67 -4.88
N ARG A 16 -7.27 0.64 -5.68
CA ARG A 16 -6.28 -0.19 -6.37
C ARG A 16 -6.88 -0.74 -7.66
N HIS A 17 -6.35 -0.33 -8.79
CA HIS A 17 -6.85 -0.78 -10.09
C HIS A 17 -5.70 -1.31 -10.94
N SER A 18 -5.76 -2.58 -11.31
CA SER A 18 -4.80 -3.19 -12.24
C SER A 18 -5.31 -3.05 -13.66
N VAL A 19 -4.47 -2.53 -14.54
CA VAL A 19 -4.76 -2.37 -15.95
C VAL A 19 -3.77 -3.20 -16.75
N GLU A 20 -4.29 -4.06 -17.64
CA GLU A 20 -3.50 -4.86 -18.56
C GLU A 20 -3.83 -4.47 -19.99
N VAL A 21 -2.80 -4.15 -20.75
CA VAL A 21 -2.90 -3.78 -22.17
C VAL A 21 -2.11 -4.76 -23.03
N MET A 22 -2.71 -5.16 -24.15
CA MET A 22 -2.02 -5.96 -25.17
C MET A 22 -1.28 -5.04 -26.09
N LEU A 23 0.02 -5.28 -26.26
CA LEU A 23 0.93 -4.53 -27.15
C LEU A 23 1.58 -5.50 -28.14
N PRO A 24 2.10 -5.01 -29.27
CA PRO A 24 3.02 -5.78 -30.08
C PRO A 24 4.21 -6.25 -29.21
N GLY A 25 4.35 -7.57 -29.02
CA GLY A 25 5.40 -8.15 -28.17
C GLY A 25 4.94 -8.60 -26.78
N GLY A 26 3.64 -8.58 -26.49
CA GLY A 26 3.06 -9.15 -25.27
C GLY A 26 2.18 -8.20 -24.45
N SER A 27 1.67 -8.67 -23.33
CA SER A 27 0.89 -7.83 -22.44
C SER A 27 1.80 -7.01 -21.52
N ARG A 28 1.30 -5.83 -21.11
CA ARG A 28 1.89 -5.00 -20.07
C ARG A 28 0.84 -4.72 -19.00
N ARG A 29 1.27 -4.83 -17.74
CA ARG A 29 0.41 -4.56 -16.59
C ARG A 29 0.93 -3.36 -15.82
N PHE A 30 0.04 -2.46 -15.43
CA PHE A 30 0.35 -1.36 -14.53
C PHE A 30 -0.79 -1.17 -13.53
N MET A 31 -0.54 -0.40 -12.49
CA MET A 31 -1.56 -0.04 -11.51
C MET A 31 -1.88 1.45 -11.54
N VAL A 32 -3.12 1.76 -11.25
CA VAL A 32 -3.57 3.10 -10.85
C VAL A 32 -3.93 3.01 -9.37
N ASP A 33 -3.20 3.77 -8.55
CA ASP A 33 -3.22 3.76 -7.09
C ASP A 33 -2.81 2.41 -6.47
N CYS A 34 -2.39 2.47 -5.22
CA CYS A 34 -2.08 1.31 -4.37
C CYS A 34 -2.44 1.66 -2.93
N GLY A 35 -3.74 1.80 -2.68
CA GLY A 35 -4.28 2.36 -1.47
C GLY A 35 -4.50 1.35 -0.35
N MET A 36 -4.47 1.88 0.87
CA MET A 36 -4.80 1.16 2.09
C MET A 36 -6.30 1.20 2.34
N PHE A 37 -6.90 0.08 2.70
CA PHE A 37 -8.26 0.06 3.23
C PHE A 37 -8.28 0.73 4.61
N GLN A 38 -9.26 1.57 4.84
CA GLN A 38 -9.47 2.27 6.11
C GLN A 38 -10.77 1.81 6.76
N GLY A 39 -10.76 1.72 8.09
CA GLY A 39 -11.93 1.29 8.86
C GLY A 39 -11.55 0.30 9.95
N GLY A 40 -12.51 -0.55 10.30
CA GLY A 40 -12.36 -1.52 11.38
C GLY A 40 -11.49 -2.73 11.01
N ARG A 41 -11.69 -3.82 11.76
CA ARG A 41 -10.91 -5.05 11.65
C ARG A 41 -10.87 -5.66 10.24
N GLU A 42 -11.99 -5.59 9.51
CA GLU A 42 -12.07 -6.12 8.16
C GLU A 42 -11.09 -5.41 7.21
N ALA A 43 -11.03 -4.07 7.27
CA ALA A 43 -10.09 -3.27 6.49
C ALA A 43 -8.63 -3.62 6.85
N SER A 44 -8.33 -3.81 8.14
CA SER A 44 -7.00 -4.24 8.60
C SER A 44 -6.61 -5.60 8.01
N ASN A 45 -7.52 -6.56 7.98
CA ASN A 45 -7.28 -7.87 7.40
C ASN A 45 -7.02 -7.78 5.88
N LYS A 46 -7.84 -7.02 5.16
CA LYS A 46 -7.65 -6.78 3.71
C LYS A 46 -6.27 -6.18 3.40
N ASN A 47 -5.73 -5.32 4.27
CA ASN A 47 -4.40 -4.74 4.09
C ASN A 47 -3.27 -5.77 4.30
N LEU A 48 -3.52 -6.85 5.04
CA LEU A 48 -2.56 -7.92 5.27
C LEU A 48 -2.55 -8.97 4.15
N GLU A 49 -3.57 -9.01 3.30
CA GLU A 49 -3.65 -9.93 2.18
C GLU A 49 -2.50 -9.72 1.18
N LEU A 50 -2.10 -10.79 0.53
CA LEU A 50 -1.16 -10.72 -0.59
C LEU A 50 -1.84 -10.08 -1.81
N PHE A 51 -1.07 -9.39 -2.64
CA PHE A 51 -1.59 -8.95 -3.93
C PHE A 51 -1.99 -10.16 -4.78
N PRO A 52 -3.14 -10.13 -5.49
CA PRO A 52 -3.59 -11.24 -6.31
C PRO A 52 -2.83 -11.37 -7.65
N PHE A 53 -1.62 -10.84 -7.69
CA PHE A 53 -0.67 -10.86 -8.80
C PHE A 53 0.75 -10.75 -8.24
N SER A 54 1.74 -11.08 -9.05
CA SER A 54 3.14 -10.85 -8.70
C SER A 54 3.48 -9.37 -8.89
N PRO A 55 3.88 -8.61 -7.82
CA PRO A 55 4.29 -7.22 -7.97
C PRO A 55 5.44 -7.00 -8.97
N LYS A 56 6.29 -8.01 -9.17
CA LYS A 56 7.39 -7.99 -10.15
C LYS A 56 6.92 -7.87 -11.61
N ASP A 57 5.66 -8.26 -11.88
CA ASP A 57 5.08 -8.23 -13.22
C ASP A 57 4.50 -6.86 -13.58
N LEU A 58 4.47 -5.92 -12.63
CA LEU A 58 4.03 -4.56 -12.89
C LEU A 58 5.12 -3.76 -13.61
N SER A 59 4.75 -3.09 -14.69
CA SER A 59 5.64 -2.20 -15.43
C SER A 59 5.83 -0.86 -14.73
N PHE A 60 4.78 -0.30 -14.14
CA PHE A 60 4.78 0.97 -13.41
C PHE A 60 3.51 1.13 -12.57
N VAL A 61 3.50 2.15 -11.71
CA VAL A 61 2.32 2.62 -10.98
C VAL A 61 2.05 4.09 -11.35
N VAL A 62 0.79 4.44 -11.56
CA VAL A 62 0.33 5.84 -11.66
C VAL A 62 -0.42 6.15 -10.37
N LEU A 63 0.04 7.15 -9.64
CA LEU A 63 -0.61 7.58 -8.40
C LEU A 63 -1.39 8.87 -8.65
N THR A 64 -2.69 8.83 -8.36
CA THR A 64 -3.58 9.96 -8.61
C THR A 64 -3.33 11.12 -7.65
N HIS A 65 -3.16 10.81 -6.35
CA HIS A 65 -2.89 11.78 -5.30
C HIS A 65 -2.35 11.10 -4.02
N ALA A 66 -1.99 11.91 -3.02
CA ALA A 66 -1.22 11.46 -1.85
C ALA A 66 -2.03 10.79 -0.73
N HIS A 67 -3.37 10.78 -0.76
CA HIS A 67 -4.14 10.19 0.33
C HIS A 67 -3.77 8.72 0.57
N ILE A 68 -3.78 8.29 1.82
CA ILE A 68 -3.34 6.95 2.23
C ILE A 68 -4.21 5.83 1.65
N ASP A 69 -5.48 6.07 1.43
CA ASP A 69 -6.38 5.14 0.74
C ASP A 69 -6.14 5.05 -0.78
N HIS A 70 -5.18 5.80 -1.31
CA HIS A 70 -4.66 5.73 -2.68
C HIS A 70 -3.18 5.34 -2.75
N SER A 71 -2.39 5.63 -1.73
CA SER A 71 -0.93 5.47 -1.73
C SER A 71 -0.39 4.51 -0.66
N GLY A 72 -1.18 4.22 0.38
CA GLY A 72 -0.71 3.65 1.63
C GLY A 72 -0.15 2.24 1.58
N LEU A 73 -0.34 1.48 0.49
CA LEU A 73 0.28 0.17 0.30
C LEU A 73 1.45 0.16 -0.68
N LEU A 74 1.90 1.33 -1.17
CA LEU A 74 3.10 1.42 -2.02
C LEU A 74 4.34 0.83 -1.36
N PRO A 75 4.65 1.10 -0.06
CA PRO A 75 5.79 0.48 0.58
C PRO A 75 5.71 -1.05 0.60
N ARG A 76 4.54 -1.59 0.89
CA ARG A 76 4.29 -3.03 0.88
C ARG A 76 4.42 -3.63 -0.53
N LEU A 77 3.96 -2.92 -1.56
CA LEU A 77 4.08 -3.33 -2.96
C LEU A 77 5.56 -3.46 -3.36
N CYS A 78 6.38 -2.45 -3.01
CA CYS A 78 7.82 -2.46 -3.27
C CYS A 78 8.53 -3.57 -2.48
N ALA A 79 8.20 -3.76 -1.20
CA ALA A 79 8.72 -4.84 -0.38
C ALA A 79 8.41 -6.24 -0.94
N GLN A 80 7.29 -6.39 -1.65
CA GLN A 80 6.92 -7.63 -2.33
C GLN A 80 7.52 -7.79 -3.73
N GLY A 81 8.42 -6.88 -4.12
CA GLY A 81 9.27 -7.02 -5.30
C GLY A 81 8.91 -6.13 -6.49
N PHE A 82 7.98 -5.19 -6.34
CA PHE A 82 7.81 -4.15 -7.36
C PHE A 82 9.07 -3.26 -7.39
N SER A 83 9.60 -3.05 -8.59
CA SER A 83 10.82 -2.26 -8.82
C SER A 83 10.70 -1.31 -10.02
N GLY A 84 9.48 -1.13 -10.54
CA GLY A 84 9.19 -0.20 -11.62
C GLY A 84 9.02 1.24 -11.11
N PRO A 85 8.94 2.24 -12.01
CA PRO A 85 8.72 3.63 -11.64
C PRO A 85 7.30 3.88 -11.11
N ILE A 86 7.19 4.85 -10.18
CA ILE A 86 5.92 5.37 -9.68
C ILE A 86 5.77 6.81 -10.19
N TYR A 87 4.74 7.05 -10.98
CA TYR A 87 4.45 8.36 -11.58
C TYR A 87 3.38 9.10 -10.79
N CYS A 88 3.64 10.33 -10.42
CA CYS A 88 2.68 11.24 -9.79
C CYS A 88 3.05 12.70 -10.06
N THR A 89 2.25 13.63 -9.55
CA THR A 89 2.64 15.05 -9.55
C THR A 89 3.70 15.33 -8.50
N SER A 90 4.55 16.35 -8.72
CA SER A 90 5.55 16.76 -7.73
C SER A 90 4.94 17.10 -6.37
N ALA A 91 3.78 17.76 -6.35
CA ALA A 91 3.07 18.06 -5.11
C ALA A 91 2.65 16.79 -4.34
N THR A 92 2.18 15.76 -5.05
CA THR A 92 1.87 14.46 -4.46
C THR A 92 3.11 13.83 -3.84
N PHE A 93 4.23 13.81 -4.56
CA PHE A 93 5.49 13.26 -4.05
C PHE A 93 5.98 13.98 -2.80
N GLU A 94 5.94 15.32 -2.76
CA GLU A 94 6.33 16.09 -1.56
C GLU A 94 5.49 15.72 -0.34
N LEU A 95 4.18 15.53 -0.51
CA LEU A 95 3.31 15.06 0.58
C LEU A 95 3.63 13.64 1.02
N LEU A 96 3.93 12.74 0.10
CA LEU A 96 4.24 11.34 0.42
C LEU A 96 5.53 11.19 1.24
N LYS A 97 6.52 12.06 1.06
CA LYS A 97 7.72 12.10 1.90
C LYS A 97 7.42 12.36 3.38
N ILE A 98 6.24 12.88 3.68
CA ILE A 98 5.76 13.09 5.05
C ILE A 98 4.78 11.98 5.46
N LEU A 99 3.77 11.71 4.62
CA LEU A 99 2.65 10.83 4.98
C LEU A 99 3.05 9.36 5.13
N LEU A 100 3.89 8.83 4.24
CA LEU A 100 4.29 7.41 4.32
C LEU A 100 5.18 7.10 5.53
N PRO A 101 6.20 7.92 5.85
CA PRO A 101 6.96 7.75 7.09
C PRO A 101 6.12 7.89 8.36
N ASP A 102 5.19 8.86 8.40
CA ASP A 102 4.28 9.03 9.53
C ASP A 102 3.37 7.81 9.70
N SER A 103 2.82 7.30 8.60
CA SER A 103 2.01 6.07 8.62
C SER A 103 2.80 4.86 9.16
N ALA A 104 4.05 4.65 8.74
CA ALA A 104 4.90 3.59 9.26
C ALA A 104 5.17 3.75 10.77
N TYR A 105 5.45 4.99 11.20
CA TYR A 105 5.66 5.32 12.62
C TYR A 105 4.41 5.01 13.46
N LEU A 106 3.24 5.44 13.02
CA LEU A 106 1.97 5.22 13.74
C LEU A 106 1.65 3.73 13.86
N GLN A 107 1.81 2.95 12.80
CA GLN A 107 1.61 1.50 12.80
C GLN A 107 2.55 0.81 13.80
N ARG A 108 3.84 1.18 13.80
CA ARG A 108 4.81 0.65 14.75
C ARG A 108 4.47 1.03 16.19
N ALA A 109 4.08 2.28 16.44
CA ALA A 109 3.68 2.74 17.76
C ALA A 109 2.45 1.97 18.31
N ASP A 110 1.51 1.60 17.44
CA ASP A 110 0.35 0.79 17.81
C ASP A 110 0.74 -0.64 18.19
N VAL A 111 1.66 -1.25 17.45
CA VAL A 111 2.23 -2.57 17.82
C VAL A 111 2.91 -2.50 19.18
N GLU A 112 3.80 -1.55 19.39
CA GLU A 112 4.53 -1.39 20.65
C GLU A 112 3.59 -1.11 21.84
N ARG A 113 2.52 -0.35 21.61
CA ARG A 113 1.48 -0.11 22.62
C ARG A 113 0.74 -1.40 22.97
N ALA A 114 0.37 -2.21 21.98
CA ALA A 114 -0.28 -3.49 22.19
C ALA A 114 0.61 -4.46 22.96
N GLU A 115 1.90 -4.57 22.60
CA GLU A 115 2.89 -5.40 23.29
C GLU A 115 3.05 -5.01 24.77
N ARG A 116 3.14 -3.70 25.06
CA ARG A 116 3.21 -3.22 26.46
C ARG A 116 1.96 -3.60 27.26
N LYS A 117 0.76 -3.47 26.64
CA LYS A 117 -0.50 -3.88 27.27
C LYS A 117 -0.58 -5.39 27.46
N GLN A 118 -0.10 -6.17 26.49
CA GLN A 118 -0.07 -7.63 26.56
C GLN A 118 0.83 -8.11 27.71
N LYS A 119 2.05 -7.56 27.82
CA LYS A 119 2.97 -7.85 28.95
C LYS A 119 2.37 -7.50 30.30
N ALA A 120 1.52 -6.48 30.36
CA ALA A 120 0.81 -6.08 31.57
C ALA A 120 -0.50 -6.88 31.82
N GLY A 121 -0.82 -7.88 30.99
CA GLY A 121 -2.07 -8.66 31.10
C GLY A 121 -3.35 -7.86 30.78
N LYS A 122 -3.20 -6.70 30.13
CA LYS A 122 -4.30 -5.75 29.84
C LYS A 122 -4.74 -5.75 28.37
N TRP A 123 -4.07 -6.49 27.50
CA TRP A 123 -4.45 -6.60 26.10
C TRP A 123 -5.48 -7.71 25.89
N ARG A 124 -6.50 -7.42 25.09
CA ARG A 124 -7.53 -8.39 24.68
C ARG A 124 -7.75 -8.22 23.18
N GLY A 125 -7.71 -9.34 22.45
CA GLY A 125 -7.90 -9.38 21.01
C GLY A 125 -6.60 -9.70 20.26
N GLU A 126 -6.67 -9.60 18.93
CA GLU A 126 -5.52 -9.85 18.06
C GLU A 126 -4.50 -8.71 18.17
N MET A 127 -3.22 -9.08 18.07
CA MET A 127 -2.15 -8.11 18.04
C MET A 127 -2.15 -7.35 16.69
N PRO A 128 -2.03 -6.02 16.70
CA PRO A 128 -1.84 -5.28 15.46
C PRO A 128 -0.52 -5.67 14.81
N VAL A 129 -0.50 -5.61 13.47
CA VAL A 129 0.68 -5.89 12.67
C VAL A 129 0.99 -4.64 11.84
N ALA A 130 2.24 -4.18 11.87
CA ALA A 130 2.67 -3.12 10.98
C ALA A 130 2.75 -3.66 9.55
N LEU A 131 2.18 -2.94 8.60
CA LEU A 131 2.11 -3.37 7.19
C LEU A 131 3.46 -3.23 6.49
N TYR A 132 4.29 -2.30 6.96
CA TYR A 132 5.62 -2.00 6.42
C TYR A 132 6.48 -1.25 7.42
N SER A 133 7.77 -1.33 7.23
CA SER A 133 8.79 -0.63 8.01
C SER A 133 9.15 0.74 7.39
N ARG A 134 10.00 1.50 8.08
CA ARG A 134 10.57 2.76 7.56
C ARG A 134 11.46 2.50 6.34
N GLU A 135 12.24 1.44 6.36
CA GLU A 135 13.14 1.05 5.26
C GLU A 135 12.36 0.72 4.00
N GLU A 136 11.19 0.08 4.14
CA GLU A 136 10.29 -0.22 3.03
C GLU A 136 9.61 1.05 2.48
N VAL A 137 9.36 2.05 3.31
CA VAL A 137 8.95 3.39 2.87
C VAL A 137 10.05 4.06 2.05
N ASP A 138 11.29 4.03 2.53
CA ASP A 138 12.41 4.63 1.81
C ASP A 138 12.67 3.93 0.47
N LEU A 139 12.50 2.60 0.41
CA LEU A 139 12.50 1.83 -0.83
C LEU A 139 11.43 2.32 -1.80
N ALA A 140 10.19 2.48 -1.34
CA ALA A 140 9.10 2.95 -2.19
C ALA A 140 9.34 4.39 -2.69
N LEU A 141 9.80 5.29 -1.82
CA LEU A 141 10.12 6.68 -2.20
C LEU A 141 11.25 6.78 -3.23
N SER A 142 12.13 5.80 -3.31
CA SER A 142 13.20 5.75 -4.32
C SER A 142 12.71 5.36 -5.72
N GLN A 143 11.46 4.91 -5.87
CA GLN A 143 10.85 4.50 -7.15
C GLN A 143 10.14 5.66 -7.89
N PHE A 144 10.01 6.85 -7.27
CA PHE A 144 9.36 8.03 -7.86
C PHE A 144 10.25 8.80 -8.82
#